data_5b9eccb01ac3779f2b0503c902bf14e1
#
_entry.id   5b9eccb01ac3779f2b0503c902bf14e1
#
_cell.length_a   1.000
_cell.length_b   1.000
_cell.length_c   1.000
_cell.angle_alpha   90.00
_cell.angle_beta   90.00
_cell.angle_gamma   90.00
#
_symmetry.space_group_name_H-M   'P 1'
#
loop_
_entity.id
_entity.type
_entity.pdbx_description
1 polymer ?
#
loop_
_entity_poly.entity_id
_entity_poly.type
_entity_poly.pdbx_seq_one_letter_code
_entity_poly.pdbx_strand_id
1 'polypeptide(L)'
;QTNETPGKGVLQYIISHRFGSFTDEYLYNFFGLDNAHIRMQLDYGISDRLNVGIGRSSVLKTSDAFLKYRALRQRTGGNAFPVSLTLYSSMNYRGARFTDGLDHYTSDRVSYHHQAIFARKMTEGISLVVAPSIVHWNLVPGPEDPNDTYHLMLGGRYKLTQRIALTGEYAFSSNRRYGSGATEEQFHNPLSIGVDIETGGHVFQFHLSNTRALSDPLWMARNPYGAANGSLFLGFNISRVFTVKQ
;
A
#
# COMPACT_ATOMS: atom_id res chain seq x y z
N GLN A 1 0.02 4.17 1.74
CA GLN A 1 -0.06 5.50 1.10
C GLN A 1 0.42 6.59 2.05
N THR A 2 0.93 7.71 1.54
CA THR A 2 1.40 8.87 2.31
C THR A 2 0.72 10.15 1.83
N ASN A 3 0.91 11.26 2.55
CA ASN A 3 0.43 12.58 2.14
C ASN A 3 1.27 13.24 1.04
N GLU A 4 2.40 12.65 0.65
CA GLU A 4 3.26 13.19 -0.40
C GLU A 4 2.66 12.94 -1.78
N THR A 5 2.80 13.95 -2.64
CA THR A 5 2.37 13.93 -4.04
C THR A 5 3.49 14.49 -4.90
N PRO A 6 3.75 13.96 -6.11
CA PRO A 6 4.60 14.64 -7.08
C PRO A 6 4.08 16.05 -7.33
N GLY A 7 4.98 17.01 -7.53
CA GLY A 7 4.64 18.38 -7.94
C GLY A 7 4.02 18.43 -9.33
N LYS A 8 3.48 19.58 -9.70
CA LYS A 8 2.93 19.81 -11.06
C LYS A 8 3.96 19.47 -12.14
N GLY A 9 3.56 18.67 -13.13
CA GLY A 9 4.41 18.29 -14.26
C GLY A 9 5.50 17.26 -13.92
N VAL A 10 5.47 16.68 -12.73
CA VAL A 10 6.42 15.65 -12.29
C VAL A 10 5.80 14.28 -12.48
N LEU A 11 6.53 13.38 -13.15
CA LEU A 11 6.24 11.96 -13.27
C LEU A 11 7.10 11.21 -12.25
N GLN A 12 6.50 10.33 -11.45
CA GLN A 12 7.21 9.42 -10.57
C GLN A 12 7.00 7.97 -11.04
N TYR A 13 8.08 7.22 -11.18
CA TYR A 13 8.04 5.79 -11.44
C TYR A 13 8.48 5.03 -10.20
N ILE A 14 7.70 4.00 -9.82
CA ILE A 14 7.97 3.17 -8.65
C ILE A 14 7.98 1.71 -9.08
N ILE A 15 9.03 0.99 -8.71
CA ILE A 15 9.13 -0.47 -8.79
C ILE A 15 9.13 -1.01 -7.37
N SER A 16 8.22 -1.93 -7.07
CA SER A 16 8.14 -2.60 -5.78
C SER A 16 8.31 -4.10 -5.95
N HIS A 17 9.09 -4.71 -5.06
CA HIS A 17 9.26 -6.16 -4.97
C HIS A 17 8.88 -6.65 -3.58
N ARG A 18 8.29 -7.84 -3.53
CA ARG A 18 8.10 -8.66 -2.34
C ARG A 18 8.58 -10.06 -2.66
N PHE A 19 9.50 -10.53 -1.85
CA PHE A 19 10.07 -11.87 -1.99
C PHE A 19 9.17 -12.92 -1.31
N GLY A 20 9.57 -14.18 -1.40
CA GLY A 20 8.94 -15.29 -0.69
C GLY A 20 9.15 -15.21 0.83
N SER A 21 8.71 -16.23 1.55
CA SER A 21 8.91 -16.31 2.99
C SER A 21 10.40 -16.35 3.33
N PHE A 22 10.81 -15.47 4.24
CA PHE A 22 12.18 -15.45 4.77
C PHE A 22 12.40 -16.56 5.81
N THR A 23 11.33 -17.06 6.41
CA THR A 23 11.38 -18.01 7.52
C THR A 23 11.05 -19.45 7.11
N ASP A 24 10.44 -19.65 5.94
CA ASP A 24 10.01 -20.95 5.46
C ASP A 24 11.08 -21.59 4.59
N GLU A 25 11.63 -22.74 5.03
CA GLU A 25 12.72 -23.47 4.35
C GLU A 25 13.80 -22.53 3.81
N TYR A 26 14.30 -21.64 4.67
CA TYR A 26 15.08 -20.45 4.32
C TYR A 26 16.29 -20.73 3.43
N LEU A 27 16.98 -21.85 3.64
CA LEU A 27 18.15 -22.24 2.79
C LEU A 27 17.70 -22.78 1.43
N TYR A 28 16.64 -23.60 1.40
CA TYR A 28 16.11 -24.17 0.16
C TYR A 28 15.52 -23.09 -0.76
N ASN A 29 14.79 -22.14 -0.21
CA ASN A 29 14.17 -21.04 -0.95
C ASN A 29 15.10 -19.81 -1.07
N PHE A 30 16.39 -19.97 -0.76
CA PHE A 30 17.37 -18.89 -0.76
C PHE A 30 16.84 -17.61 -0.07
N PHE A 31 16.39 -17.74 1.19
CA PHE A 31 15.80 -16.67 1.99
C PHE A 31 14.56 -16.02 1.33
N GLY A 32 13.82 -16.80 0.54
CA GLY A 32 12.65 -16.35 -0.20
C GLY A 32 12.94 -15.62 -1.50
N LEU A 33 14.21 -15.43 -1.87
CA LEU A 33 14.59 -14.65 -3.07
C LEU A 33 14.19 -15.34 -4.40
N ASP A 34 14.03 -16.67 -4.42
CA ASP A 34 13.62 -17.43 -5.60
C ASP A 34 12.18 -17.15 -6.06
N ASN A 35 11.36 -16.54 -5.20
CA ASN A 35 9.96 -16.26 -5.48
C ASN A 35 9.64 -14.80 -5.21
N ALA A 36 9.41 -14.01 -6.24
CA ALA A 36 9.17 -12.60 -6.12
C ALA A 36 7.83 -12.15 -6.76
N HIS A 37 7.17 -11.22 -6.10
CA HIS A 37 6.07 -10.44 -6.65
C HIS A 37 6.54 -9.04 -6.96
N ILE A 38 6.13 -8.52 -8.11
CA ILE A 38 6.48 -7.18 -8.58
C ILE A 38 5.23 -6.32 -8.74
N ARG A 39 5.38 -5.02 -8.46
CA ARG A 39 4.45 -3.97 -8.87
C ARG A 39 5.22 -2.84 -9.53
N MET A 40 4.71 -2.38 -10.65
CA MET A 40 5.14 -1.17 -11.35
C MET A 40 4.04 -0.13 -11.22
N GLN A 41 4.41 1.12 -10.94
CA GLN A 41 3.48 2.23 -10.75
C GLN A 41 4.02 3.48 -11.41
N LEU A 42 3.13 4.25 -12.04
CA LEU A 42 3.39 5.57 -12.59
C LEU A 42 2.45 6.57 -11.95
N ASP A 43 3.00 7.62 -11.37
CA ASP A 43 2.28 8.72 -10.74
C ASP A 43 2.59 10.02 -11.48
N TYR A 44 1.56 10.82 -11.78
CA TYR A 44 1.74 12.10 -12.44
C TYR A 44 1.06 13.24 -11.66
N GLY A 45 1.80 14.27 -11.36
CA GLY A 45 1.29 15.50 -10.75
C GLY A 45 0.60 16.40 -11.77
N ILE A 46 -0.74 16.39 -11.76
CA ILE A 46 -1.55 17.32 -12.58
C ILE A 46 -1.41 18.74 -12.03
N SER A 47 -1.36 18.88 -10.72
CA SER A 47 -1.10 20.11 -9.99
C SER A 47 -0.34 19.80 -8.70
N ASP A 48 0.06 20.83 -7.96
CA ASP A 48 0.70 20.63 -6.64
C ASP A 48 -0.20 19.96 -5.60
N ARG A 49 -1.49 19.82 -5.90
CA ARG A 49 -2.49 19.21 -5.02
C ARG A 49 -3.13 17.95 -5.58
N LEU A 50 -3.09 17.77 -6.90
CA LEU A 50 -3.78 16.68 -7.58
C LEU A 50 -2.78 15.80 -8.30
N ASN A 51 -2.80 14.52 -7.97
CA ASN A 51 -2.01 13.48 -8.56
C ASN A 51 -2.92 12.35 -9.05
N VAL A 52 -2.59 11.77 -10.19
CA VAL A 52 -3.19 10.56 -10.74
C VAL A 52 -2.11 9.51 -10.96
N GLY A 53 -2.48 8.26 -10.89
CA GLY A 53 -1.53 7.20 -11.19
C GLY A 53 -2.20 5.92 -11.63
N ILE A 54 -1.37 5.05 -12.18
CA ILE A 54 -1.74 3.70 -12.59
C ILE A 54 -0.70 2.72 -12.07
N GLY A 55 -1.14 1.51 -11.79
CA GLY A 55 -0.27 0.46 -11.31
C GLY A 55 -0.61 -0.92 -11.87
N ARG A 56 0.41 -1.79 -11.87
CA ARG A 56 0.25 -3.20 -12.24
C ARG A 56 1.05 -4.07 -11.30
N SER A 57 0.37 -5.01 -10.63
CA SER A 57 0.97 -6.01 -9.75
C SER A 57 0.89 -7.41 -10.35
N SER A 58 1.91 -8.24 -10.12
CA SER A 58 1.90 -9.66 -10.48
C SER A 58 0.93 -10.47 -9.62
N VAL A 59 0.68 -10.06 -8.37
CA VAL A 59 -0.29 -10.70 -7.47
C VAL A 59 -1.69 -10.54 -8.03
N LEU A 60 -2.36 -11.67 -8.29
CA LEU A 60 -3.66 -11.75 -8.96
C LEU A 60 -3.72 -10.97 -10.28
N LYS A 61 -2.58 -10.64 -10.88
CA LYS A 61 -2.47 -9.80 -12.08
C LYS A 61 -3.27 -8.49 -11.93
N THR A 62 -3.23 -7.88 -10.73
CA THR A 62 -4.03 -6.71 -10.41
C THR A 62 -3.52 -5.48 -11.15
N SER A 63 -4.41 -4.77 -11.83
CA SER A 63 -4.17 -3.42 -12.37
C SER A 63 -5.01 -2.44 -11.58
N ASP A 64 -4.49 -1.23 -11.35
CA ASP A 64 -5.20 -0.18 -10.64
C ASP A 64 -4.98 1.18 -11.29
N ALA A 65 -5.97 2.04 -11.06
CA ALA A 65 -5.88 3.46 -11.31
C ALA A 65 -6.29 4.20 -10.03
N PHE A 66 -5.64 5.33 -9.74
CA PHE A 66 -5.93 6.09 -8.54
C PHE A 66 -5.86 7.59 -8.75
N LEU A 67 -6.57 8.28 -7.86
CA LEU A 67 -6.58 9.72 -7.69
C LEU A 67 -6.14 10.05 -6.27
N LYS A 68 -5.30 11.07 -6.11
CA LYS A 68 -4.81 11.56 -4.83
C LYS A 68 -4.92 13.09 -4.80
N TYR A 69 -5.69 13.60 -3.82
CA TYR A 69 -5.93 15.03 -3.68
C TYR A 69 -5.49 15.53 -2.31
N ARG A 70 -4.50 16.42 -2.28
CA ARG A 70 -4.04 17.09 -1.08
C ARG A 70 -4.96 18.25 -0.72
N ALA A 71 -5.94 17.99 0.15
CA ALA A 71 -6.93 18.97 0.58
C ALA A 71 -6.32 20.05 1.48
N LEU A 72 -5.52 19.63 2.46
CA LEU A 72 -4.90 20.52 3.45
C LEU A 72 -3.40 20.23 3.59
N ARG A 73 -2.62 21.25 3.83
CA ARG A 73 -1.18 21.15 4.07
C ARG A 73 -0.86 21.70 5.47
N GLN A 74 -0.06 20.97 6.24
CA GLN A 74 0.46 21.45 7.52
C GLN A 74 1.20 22.77 7.31
N ARG A 75 0.91 23.73 8.17
CA ARG A 75 1.53 25.06 8.18
C ARG A 75 1.84 25.49 9.61
N THR A 76 2.88 26.28 9.77
CA THR A 76 3.26 26.96 11.01
C THR A 76 3.10 28.48 10.85
N GLY A 77 3.00 29.22 11.95
CA GLY A 77 2.85 30.69 11.93
C GLY A 77 1.40 31.16 12.08
N GLY A 78 1.10 32.39 11.66
CA GLY A 78 -0.19 33.06 11.91
C GLY A 78 -1.44 32.38 11.36
N ASN A 79 -1.30 31.57 10.30
CA ASN A 79 -2.36 30.74 9.73
C ASN A 79 -2.02 29.25 9.92
N ALA A 80 -1.62 28.84 11.12
CA ALA A 80 -1.21 27.49 11.43
C ALA A 80 -2.32 26.47 11.19
N PHE A 81 -1.97 25.38 10.52
CA PHE A 81 -2.82 24.19 10.39
C PHE A 81 -2.01 22.98 10.82
N PRO A 82 -2.41 22.26 11.88
CA PRO A 82 -1.52 21.32 12.57
C PRO A 82 -1.28 20.01 11.82
N VAL A 83 -2.09 19.67 10.82
CA VAL A 83 -2.03 18.39 10.07
C VAL A 83 -2.18 18.63 8.57
N SER A 84 -1.61 17.75 7.77
CA SER A 84 -1.96 17.62 6.34
C SER A 84 -3.10 16.64 6.19
N LEU A 85 -4.02 16.90 5.25
CA LEU A 85 -5.07 15.98 4.84
C LEU A 85 -4.95 15.72 3.35
N THR A 86 -4.84 14.44 3.00
CA THR A 86 -4.85 13.98 1.61
C THR A 86 -5.94 12.91 1.45
N LEU A 87 -6.76 13.06 0.43
CA LEU A 87 -7.76 12.08 0.05
C LEU A 87 -7.21 11.20 -1.06
N TYR A 88 -7.40 9.91 -0.94
CA TYR A 88 -6.97 8.91 -1.90
C TYR A 88 -8.14 8.04 -2.30
N SER A 89 -8.25 7.73 -3.58
CA SER A 89 -9.25 6.82 -4.12
C SER A 89 -8.65 6.00 -5.23
N SER A 90 -8.84 4.69 -5.21
CA SER A 90 -8.39 3.78 -6.27
C SER A 90 -9.47 2.79 -6.68
N MET A 91 -9.44 2.42 -7.95
CA MET A 91 -10.15 1.29 -8.53
C MET A 91 -9.13 0.23 -8.90
N ASN A 92 -9.37 -1.00 -8.48
CA ASN A 92 -8.47 -2.14 -8.68
C ASN A 92 -9.20 -3.23 -9.45
N TYR A 93 -8.55 -3.77 -10.48
CA TYR A 93 -9.07 -4.82 -11.34
C TYR A 93 -8.23 -6.09 -11.24
N ARG A 94 -8.84 -7.21 -10.83
CA ARG A 94 -8.22 -8.53 -10.81
C ARG A 94 -8.17 -9.12 -12.22
N GLY A 95 -6.97 -9.22 -12.80
CA GLY A 95 -6.75 -9.82 -14.11
C GLY A 95 -6.61 -11.34 -14.10
N ALA A 96 -6.33 -11.96 -12.93
CA ALA A 96 -6.25 -13.40 -12.80
C ALA A 96 -7.62 -14.06 -13.04
N ARG A 97 -7.63 -15.22 -13.68
CA ARG A 97 -8.85 -16.01 -13.88
C ARG A 97 -9.35 -16.53 -12.54
N PHE A 98 -10.66 -16.63 -12.39
CA PHE A 98 -11.27 -17.39 -11.32
C PHE A 98 -11.09 -18.89 -11.63
N THR A 99 -10.96 -19.70 -10.58
CA THR A 99 -10.70 -21.16 -10.69
C THR A 99 -11.79 -21.98 -10.03
N ASP A 100 -12.91 -21.34 -9.69
CA ASP A 100 -14.07 -21.95 -9.02
C ASP A 100 -15.08 -22.60 -9.96
N GLY A 101 -14.84 -22.51 -11.29
CA GLY A 101 -15.71 -23.08 -12.32
C GLY A 101 -17.02 -22.32 -12.56
N LEU A 102 -17.16 -21.15 -11.94
CA LEU A 102 -18.35 -20.30 -12.11
C LEU A 102 -18.14 -19.23 -13.19
N ASP A 103 -19.25 -18.79 -13.77
CA ASP A 103 -19.25 -17.65 -14.67
C ASP A 103 -19.21 -16.36 -13.85
N HIS A 104 -18.26 -15.49 -14.17
CA HIS A 104 -18.05 -14.23 -13.48
C HIS A 104 -18.21 -13.03 -14.42
N TYR A 105 -18.89 -12.01 -13.94
CA TYR A 105 -18.98 -10.73 -14.63
C TYR A 105 -17.67 -9.94 -14.51
N THR A 106 -17.48 -8.99 -15.40
CA THR A 106 -16.33 -8.06 -15.33
C THR A 106 -16.34 -7.25 -14.04
N SER A 107 -17.54 -6.88 -13.53
CA SER A 107 -17.73 -6.19 -12.26
C SER A 107 -17.16 -6.96 -11.06
N ASP A 108 -17.26 -8.30 -11.07
CA ASP A 108 -16.81 -9.16 -9.97
C ASP A 108 -15.28 -9.08 -9.73
N ARG A 109 -14.57 -8.59 -10.74
CA ARG A 109 -13.12 -8.41 -10.73
C ARG A 109 -12.68 -7.08 -10.11
N VAL A 110 -13.63 -6.20 -9.81
CA VAL A 110 -13.36 -4.83 -9.39
C VAL A 110 -13.48 -4.70 -7.88
N SER A 111 -12.54 -3.96 -7.29
CA SER A 111 -12.59 -3.49 -5.92
C SER A 111 -12.17 -2.03 -5.85
N TYR A 112 -12.65 -1.34 -4.83
CA TYR A 112 -12.35 0.08 -4.61
C TYR A 112 -11.70 0.27 -3.25
N HIS A 113 -10.81 1.25 -3.17
CA HIS A 113 -10.20 1.65 -1.91
C HIS A 113 -10.22 3.16 -1.79
N HIS A 114 -10.76 3.64 -0.68
CA HIS A 114 -10.81 5.06 -0.33
C HIS A 114 -10.13 5.29 1.01
N GLN A 115 -9.33 6.34 1.11
CA GLN A 115 -8.55 6.63 2.31
C GLN A 115 -8.46 8.13 2.56
N ALA A 116 -8.62 8.54 3.82
CA ALA A 116 -8.31 9.89 4.28
C ALA A 116 -7.00 9.85 5.07
N ILE A 117 -5.95 10.47 4.54
CA ILE A 117 -4.59 10.41 5.08
C ILE A 117 -4.32 11.68 5.89
N PHE A 118 -4.29 11.55 7.21
CA PHE A 118 -3.89 12.60 8.13
C PHE A 118 -2.42 12.43 8.46
N ALA A 119 -1.60 13.39 8.10
CA ALA A 119 -0.17 13.34 8.33
C ALA A 119 0.30 14.56 9.10
N ARG A 120 1.23 14.35 10.05
CA ARG A 120 1.86 15.41 10.81
C ARG A 120 3.35 15.20 10.92
N LYS A 121 4.10 16.22 10.55
CA LYS A 121 5.51 16.35 10.89
C LYS A 121 5.58 16.89 12.32
N MET A 122 5.92 16.00 13.26
CA MET A 122 5.96 16.32 14.70
C MET A 122 7.21 17.12 15.04
N THR A 123 8.34 16.71 14.48
CA THR A 123 9.65 17.37 14.57
C THR A 123 10.34 17.34 13.21
N GLU A 124 11.55 17.86 13.09
CA GLU A 124 12.32 17.72 11.84
C GLU A 124 12.67 16.27 11.50
N GLY A 125 12.77 15.41 12.50
CA GLY A 125 13.09 14.00 12.34
C GLY A 125 11.89 13.06 12.35
N ILE A 126 10.74 13.44 12.94
CA ILE A 126 9.61 12.53 13.19
C ILE A 126 8.39 12.99 12.41
N SER A 127 7.82 12.07 11.63
CA SER A 127 6.54 12.23 10.95
C SER A 127 5.63 11.05 11.27
N LEU A 128 4.35 11.33 11.50
CA LEU A 128 3.32 10.33 11.79
C LEU A 128 2.17 10.45 10.80
N VAL A 129 1.54 9.33 10.52
CA VAL A 129 0.37 9.20 9.65
C VAL A 129 -0.70 8.36 10.35
N VAL A 130 -1.93 8.81 10.25
CA VAL A 130 -3.15 8.05 10.61
C VAL A 130 -4.08 8.12 9.41
N ALA A 131 -4.53 6.96 8.91
CA ALA A 131 -5.32 6.94 7.70
C ALA A 131 -6.48 5.95 7.80
N PRO A 132 -7.68 6.40 8.20
CA PRO A 132 -8.90 5.64 8.07
C PRO A 132 -9.19 5.34 6.60
N SER A 133 -9.66 4.13 6.32
CA SER A 133 -9.85 3.60 4.97
C SER A 133 -11.08 2.72 4.90
N ILE A 134 -11.66 2.64 3.72
CA ILE A 134 -12.69 1.67 3.35
C ILE A 134 -12.24 0.93 2.09
N VAL A 135 -12.40 -0.37 2.08
CA VAL A 135 -12.24 -1.23 0.90
C VAL A 135 -13.58 -1.85 0.57
N HIS A 136 -14.04 -1.65 -0.66
CA HIS A 136 -15.24 -2.27 -1.21
C HIS A 136 -14.88 -3.37 -2.21
N TRP A 137 -15.49 -4.53 -2.05
CA TRP A 137 -15.37 -5.67 -2.96
C TRP A 137 -16.70 -5.91 -3.66
N ASN A 138 -16.71 -5.89 -5.00
CA ASN A 138 -17.92 -6.24 -5.75
C ASN A 138 -18.27 -7.72 -5.63
N LEU A 139 -17.28 -8.58 -5.39
CA LEU A 139 -17.47 -10.01 -5.16
C LEU A 139 -16.87 -10.41 -3.82
N VAL A 140 -17.67 -11.06 -2.99
CA VAL A 140 -17.28 -11.69 -1.73
C VAL A 140 -17.58 -13.19 -1.78
N PRO A 141 -16.90 -14.04 -0.97
CA PRO A 141 -17.05 -15.50 -1.02
C PRO A 141 -18.45 -16.01 -0.67
N GLY A 142 -19.14 -15.36 0.25
CA GLY A 142 -20.46 -15.79 0.72
C GLY A 142 -21.46 -14.63 0.83
N PRO A 143 -22.75 -14.93 0.85
CA PRO A 143 -23.81 -13.90 0.93
C PRO A 143 -23.82 -13.12 2.25
N GLU A 144 -23.27 -13.70 3.31
CA GLU A 144 -23.16 -13.07 4.64
C GLU A 144 -21.84 -12.30 4.81
N ASP A 145 -20.91 -12.40 3.85
CA ASP A 145 -19.63 -11.68 3.91
C ASP A 145 -19.84 -10.20 3.55
N PRO A 146 -19.20 -9.27 4.27
CA PRO A 146 -19.33 -7.86 3.97
C PRO A 146 -18.58 -7.48 2.70
N ASN A 147 -19.26 -6.74 1.80
CA ASN A 147 -18.61 -6.09 0.67
C ASN A 147 -17.67 -4.97 1.12
N ASP A 148 -18.03 -4.28 2.21
CA ASP A 148 -17.28 -3.16 2.76
C ASP A 148 -16.49 -3.57 4.00
N THR A 149 -15.21 -3.26 4.01
CA THR A 149 -14.34 -3.44 5.18
C THR A 149 -13.67 -2.13 5.54
N TYR A 150 -13.57 -1.88 6.85
CA TYR A 150 -13.01 -0.65 7.40
C TYR A 150 -11.64 -0.92 7.98
N HIS A 151 -10.72 0.00 7.74
CA HIS A 151 -9.33 -0.14 8.16
C HIS A 151 -8.83 1.15 8.77
N LEU A 152 -7.90 1.03 9.70
CA LEU A 152 -7.16 2.15 10.26
C LEU A 152 -5.67 1.88 10.10
N MET A 153 -5.03 2.59 9.18
CA MET A 153 -3.58 2.52 9.00
C MET A 153 -2.90 3.53 9.91
N LEU A 154 -1.86 3.08 10.60
CA LEU A 154 -0.93 3.89 11.36
C LEU A 154 0.45 3.77 10.72
N GLY A 155 1.15 4.89 10.56
CA GLY A 155 2.50 4.90 10.00
C GLY A 155 3.39 5.93 10.67
N GLY A 156 4.68 5.66 10.66
CA GLY A 156 5.69 6.54 11.21
C GLY A 156 6.98 6.53 10.40
N ARG A 157 7.67 7.66 10.39
CA ARG A 157 8.99 7.82 9.80
C ARG A 157 9.89 8.58 10.76
N TYR A 158 11.07 8.02 11.02
CA TYR A 158 12.11 8.63 11.86
C TYR A 158 13.40 8.81 11.07
N LYS A 159 13.82 10.04 10.83
CA LYS A 159 15.08 10.37 10.16
C LYS A 159 16.25 10.13 11.09
N LEU A 160 17.13 9.20 10.72
CA LEU A 160 18.42 8.97 11.38
C LEU A 160 19.46 9.96 10.91
N THR A 161 19.45 10.25 9.61
CA THR A 161 20.34 11.22 8.95
C THR A 161 19.53 12.01 7.92
N GLN A 162 20.18 12.91 7.19
CA GLN A 162 19.53 13.61 6.07
C GLN A 162 19.07 12.66 4.94
N ARG A 163 19.69 11.48 4.82
CA ARG A 163 19.46 10.54 3.72
C ARG A 163 18.87 9.20 4.17
N ILE A 164 18.89 8.89 5.46
CA ILE A 164 18.44 7.60 5.99
C ILE A 164 17.32 7.83 6.99
N ALA A 165 16.22 7.08 6.82
CA ALA A 165 15.11 7.09 7.76
C ALA A 165 14.63 5.67 8.06
N LEU A 166 14.17 5.43 9.29
CA LEU A 166 13.40 4.26 9.67
C LEU A 166 11.93 4.52 9.40
N THR A 167 11.23 3.49 8.94
CA THR A 167 9.79 3.53 8.68
C THR A 167 9.10 2.35 9.33
N GLY A 168 7.83 2.54 9.69
CA GLY A 168 6.97 1.49 10.20
C GLY A 168 5.54 1.79 9.86
N GLU A 169 4.76 0.74 9.58
CA GLU A 169 3.32 0.84 9.34
C GLU A 169 2.60 -0.39 9.89
N TYR A 170 1.37 -0.14 10.33
CA TYR A 170 0.46 -1.17 10.82
C TYR A 170 -0.96 -0.80 10.40
N ALA A 171 -1.75 -1.78 9.99
CA ALA A 171 -3.15 -1.54 9.70
C ALA A 171 -4.07 -2.48 10.49
N PHE A 172 -5.07 -1.89 11.15
CA PHE A 172 -6.18 -2.62 11.78
C PHE A 172 -7.26 -2.84 10.75
N SER A 173 -7.84 -4.04 10.71
CA SER A 173 -8.98 -4.38 9.86
C SER A 173 -10.21 -4.70 10.72
N SER A 174 -11.37 -4.19 10.33
CA SER A 174 -12.65 -4.47 11.01
C SER A 174 -13.12 -5.90 10.75
N ASN A 175 -12.81 -6.47 9.60
CA ASN A 175 -13.13 -7.84 9.24
C ASN A 175 -11.87 -8.60 8.85
N ARG A 176 -11.66 -9.76 9.48
CA ARG A 176 -10.52 -10.64 9.26
C ARG A 176 -10.92 -12.06 8.88
N ARG A 177 -12.19 -12.30 8.61
CA ARG A 177 -12.70 -13.61 8.19
C ARG A 177 -13.69 -13.44 7.06
N TYR A 178 -13.61 -14.34 6.10
CA TYR A 178 -14.52 -14.45 4.98
C TYR A 178 -14.88 -15.90 4.76
N GLY A 179 -16.11 -16.15 4.28
CA GLY A 179 -16.64 -17.50 4.13
C GLY A 179 -17.05 -18.13 5.47
N SER A 180 -17.41 -19.40 5.42
CA SER A 180 -17.84 -20.16 6.58
C SER A 180 -17.46 -21.63 6.45
N GLY A 181 -17.31 -22.33 7.58
CA GLY A 181 -16.96 -23.74 7.61
C GLY A 181 -15.62 -24.04 6.93
N ALA A 182 -15.59 -25.02 6.02
CA ALA A 182 -14.39 -25.44 5.32
C ALA A 182 -13.81 -24.39 4.35
N THR A 183 -14.58 -23.35 4.01
CA THR A 183 -14.18 -22.26 3.09
C THR A 183 -13.82 -20.98 3.86
N GLU A 184 -13.77 -21.01 5.19
CA GLU A 184 -13.41 -19.85 6.00
C GLU A 184 -11.94 -19.46 5.79
N GLU A 185 -11.71 -18.25 5.30
CA GLU A 185 -10.38 -17.66 5.18
C GLU A 185 -10.15 -16.66 6.31
N GLN A 186 -9.05 -16.82 7.02
CA GLN A 186 -8.63 -15.90 8.07
C GLN A 186 -7.57 -14.93 7.54
N PHE A 187 -7.77 -13.63 7.78
CA PHE A 187 -6.83 -12.58 7.42
C PHE A 187 -6.21 -11.93 8.66
N HIS A 188 -4.98 -11.47 8.49
CA HIS A 188 -4.17 -10.89 9.55
C HIS A 188 -3.88 -9.42 9.28
N ASN A 189 -3.74 -8.65 10.36
CA ASN A 189 -3.33 -7.26 10.26
C ASN A 189 -1.92 -7.14 9.67
N PRO A 190 -1.73 -6.33 8.63
CA PRO A 190 -0.41 -6.11 8.06
C PRO A 190 0.46 -5.26 8.97
N LEU A 191 1.73 -5.65 9.06
CA LEU A 191 2.79 -4.95 9.76
C LEU A 191 4.00 -4.88 8.85
N SER A 192 4.62 -3.71 8.75
CA SER A 192 5.89 -3.53 8.02
C SER A 192 6.82 -2.62 8.80
N ILE A 193 8.11 -2.94 8.77
CA ILE A 193 9.20 -2.10 9.24
C ILE A 193 10.23 -1.96 8.13
N GLY A 194 10.85 -0.79 8.01
CA GLY A 194 11.76 -0.56 6.89
C GLY A 194 12.76 0.55 7.09
N VAL A 195 13.62 0.68 6.11
CA VAL A 195 14.66 1.71 6.00
C VAL A 195 14.55 2.37 4.64
N ASP A 196 14.43 3.69 4.62
CA ASP A 196 14.50 4.51 3.42
C ASP A 196 15.89 5.09 3.27
N ILE A 197 16.45 5.03 2.05
CA ILE A 197 17.75 5.61 1.67
C ILE A 197 17.49 6.56 0.49
N GLU A 198 17.67 7.85 0.72
CA GLU A 198 17.55 8.90 -0.29
C GLU A 198 18.90 9.18 -0.95
N THR A 199 18.98 9.02 -2.25
CA THR A 199 20.11 9.43 -3.08
C THR A 199 19.64 10.50 -4.05
N GLY A 200 20.48 11.38 -4.53
CA GLY A 200 20.10 12.60 -5.27
C GLY A 200 19.11 12.48 -6.47
N GLY A 201 18.52 11.33 -6.72
CA GLY A 201 17.50 11.12 -7.78
C GLY A 201 16.66 9.87 -7.56
N HIS A 202 17.01 9.02 -6.60
CA HIS A 202 16.28 7.80 -6.28
C HIS A 202 16.02 7.71 -4.78
N VAL A 203 14.91 7.07 -4.43
CA VAL A 203 14.65 6.61 -3.06
C VAL A 203 14.60 5.08 -3.09
N PHE A 204 15.45 4.47 -2.29
CA PHE A 204 15.46 3.02 -2.04
C PHE A 204 14.80 2.77 -0.70
N GLN A 205 13.85 1.85 -0.66
CA GLN A 205 13.16 1.46 0.56
C GLN A 205 13.31 -0.06 0.73
N PHE A 206 13.91 -0.49 1.82
CA PHE A 206 13.99 -1.90 2.19
C PHE A 206 13.06 -2.13 3.38
N HIS A 207 12.33 -3.23 3.39
CA HIS A 207 11.40 -3.52 4.47
C HIS A 207 11.18 -5.01 4.69
N LEU A 208 10.84 -5.34 5.92
CA LEU A 208 10.27 -6.60 6.34
C LEU A 208 8.78 -6.41 6.60
N SER A 209 7.96 -7.29 6.09
CA SER A 209 6.51 -7.22 6.22
C SER A 209 5.91 -8.62 6.35
N ASN A 210 4.76 -8.73 7.00
CA ASN A 210 3.98 -9.97 6.98
C ASN A 210 2.99 -10.02 5.80
N THR A 211 3.16 -9.19 4.77
CA THR A 211 2.30 -9.25 3.58
C THR A 211 3.11 -9.30 2.30
N ARG A 212 2.67 -10.12 1.35
CA ARG A 212 3.25 -10.22 0.00
C ARG A 212 2.48 -9.41 -1.03
N ALA A 213 1.25 -9.02 -0.72
CA ALA A 213 0.43 -8.24 -1.64
C ALA A 213 0.96 -6.82 -1.80
N LEU A 214 0.84 -6.28 -3.02
CA LEU A 214 1.36 -4.98 -3.41
C LEU A 214 0.25 -4.00 -3.86
N SER A 215 -0.99 -4.45 -3.99
CA SER A 215 -2.17 -3.59 -4.23
C SER A 215 -2.89 -3.30 -2.93
N ASP A 216 -3.36 -2.06 -2.78
CA ASP A 216 -3.93 -1.57 -1.52
C ASP A 216 -5.05 -2.45 -0.94
N PRO A 217 -6.08 -2.88 -1.69
CA PRO A 217 -7.13 -3.73 -1.13
C PRO A 217 -6.61 -5.07 -0.63
N LEU A 218 -5.65 -5.68 -1.34
CA LEU A 218 -5.17 -7.01 -0.98
C LEU A 218 -4.28 -6.99 0.27
N TRP A 219 -3.31 -6.07 0.37
CA TRP A 219 -2.43 -6.06 1.53
C TRP A 219 -3.16 -5.61 2.79
N MET A 220 -4.17 -4.75 2.67
CA MET A 220 -4.90 -4.17 3.79
C MET A 220 -6.02 -5.07 4.29
N ALA A 221 -6.85 -5.62 3.38
CA ALA A 221 -8.08 -6.33 3.73
C ALA A 221 -7.96 -7.85 3.64
N ARG A 222 -7.10 -8.39 2.75
CA ARG A 222 -7.00 -9.84 2.49
C ARG A 222 -5.57 -10.34 2.61
N ASN A 223 -4.92 -10.04 3.74
CA ASN A 223 -3.58 -10.54 4.05
C ASN A 223 -3.66 -11.89 4.79
N PRO A 224 -3.30 -13.03 4.17
CA PRO A 224 -3.41 -14.34 4.80
C PRO A 224 -2.25 -14.65 5.76
N TYR A 225 -1.27 -13.77 5.90
CA TYR A 225 -0.03 -14.03 6.61
C TYR A 225 0.00 -13.35 7.98
N GLY A 226 0.21 -14.13 9.04
CA GLY A 226 0.33 -13.65 10.42
C GLY A 226 1.79 -13.39 10.81
N ALA A 227 2.10 -12.19 11.29
CA ALA A 227 3.44 -11.89 11.81
C ALA A 227 3.79 -12.77 13.01
N ALA A 228 2.83 -13.07 13.89
CA ALA A 228 3.00 -13.95 15.03
C ALA A 228 3.31 -15.40 14.64
N ASN A 229 2.92 -15.82 13.43
CA ASN A 229 3.18 -17.15 12.90
C ASN A 229 4.54 -17.23 12.17
N GLY A 230 5.37 -16.19 12.27
CA GLY A 230 6.69 -16.13 11.63
C GLY A 230 6.65 -15.86 10.13
N SER A 231 5.49 -15.54 9.55
CA SER A 231 5.40 -15.21 8.13
C SER A 231 5.97 -13.81 7.87
N LEU A 232 7.24 -13.74 7.51
CA LEU A 232 7.94 -12.51 7.18
C LEU A 232 8.50 -12.56 5.77
N PHE A 233 8.34 -11.46 5.05
CA PHE A 233 8.74 -11.28 3.67
C PHE A 233 9.65 -10.07 3.53
N LEU A 234 10.79 -10.27 2.91
CA LEU A 234 11.68 -9.18 2.53
C LEU A 234 11.08 -8.47 1.30
N GLY A 235 11.22 -7.16 1.25
CA GLY A 235 10.82 -6.39 0.09
C GLY A 235 11.67 -5.15 -0.09
N PHE A 236 11.61 -4.58 -1.29
CA PHE A 236 12.18 -3.29 -1.57
C PHE A 236 11.30 -2.50 -2.55
N ASN A 237 11.39 -1.18 -2.48
CA ASN A 237 10.86 -0.29 -3.49
C ASN A 237 12.00 0.60 -4.00
N ILE A 238 11.97 0.92 -5.29
CA ILE A 238 12.83 1.92 -5.91
C ILE A 238 11.92 2.93 -6.58
N SER A 239 12.07 4.20 -6.24
CA SER A 239 11.34 5.28 -6.89
C SER A 239 12.28 6.30 -7.51
N ARG A 240 11.86 6.85 -8.66
CA ARG A 240 12.54 7.91 -9.36
C ARG A 240 11.54 8.94 -9.89
N VAL A 241 11.89 10.19 -9.78
CA VAL A 241 11.09 11.31 -10.32
C VAL A 241 11.71 11.89 -11.59
N PHE A 242 10.85 12.31 -12.51
CA PHE A 242 11.22 12.95 -13.77
C PHE A 242 10.38 14.23 -13.93
N THR A 243 11.01 15.36 -14.24
CA THR A 243 10.28 16.57 -14.61
C THR A 243 9.93 16.48 -16.09
N VAL A 244 8.63 16.39 -16.40
CA VAL A 244 8.12 16.26 -17.78
C VAL A 244 7.79 17.63 -18.37
N LYS A 245 7.32 18.55 -17.51
CA LYS A 245 6.97 19.91 -17.93
C LYS A 245 7.22 20.87 -16.76
N GLN A 246 7.91 21.96 -17.03
CA GLN A 246 8.03 23.12 -16.14
C GLN A 246 6.86 24.08 -16.32
#